data_9a22f425a3af293031fde33491a9465b
#
_entry.id   9a22f425a3af293031fde33491a9465b
#
_cell.length_a   1.000
_cell.length_b   1.000
_cell.length_c   1.000
_cell.angle_alpha   90.00
_cell.angle_beta   90.00
_cell.angle_gamma   90.00
#
_symmetry.space_group_name_H-M   'P 1'
#
loop_
_entity.id
_entity.type
_entity.pdbx_description
1 polymer ?
#
loop_
_entity_poly.entity_id
_entity_poly.type
_entity_poly.pdbx_seq_one_letter_code
_entity_poly.pdbx_strand_id
1 'polypeptide(L)'
;MDYSNIFTSMQAEVTLIAVIVLLFLYDLIAGERGRRRFSAVACGLLALQVAVNVVPGTPGEVFGGMFQYVPMHSIVKSVLTVGTLIVFLQADAWLRRGDTAHKQGEFYILTLSTLLGMYLMVGAGNFLLFFIGMELASVPMACLVAFDKYKRYSAEAGAKYILCALFASGLMLYGISFFYGTTGTLYFDDMAARITGSPLQIMAVVLPFDASENARRHRSVSRRMGV
;
A
#
# COMPACT_ATOMS: atom_id res chain seq x y z
N MET A 1 10.40 25.55 8.17
CA MET A 1 10.33 24.09 8.01
C MET A 1 11.75 23.58 7.92
N ASP A 2 12.22 22.87 8.94
CA ASP A 2 13.57 22.28 8.90
C ASP A 2 13.53 21.00 8.05
N TYR A 3 14.07 21.08 6.86
CA TYR A 3 14.14 19.94 5.94
C TYR A 3 14.84 18.71 6.55
N SER A 4 15.76 18.91 7.49
CA SER A 4 16.44 17.84 8.23
C SER A 4 15.46 16.98 9.05
N ASN A 5 14.45 17.60 9.67
CA ASN A 5 13.44 16.89 10.46
C ASN A 5 12.49 16.04 9.58
N ILE A 6 12.21 16.51 8.35
CA ILE A 6 11.40 15.75 7.39
C ILE A 6 12.11 14.46 7.02
N PHE A 7 13.41 14.54 6.67
CA PHE A 7 14.18 13.36 6.31
C PHE A 7 14.34 12.35 7.45
N THR A 8 14.49 12.81 8.68
CA THR A 8 14.66 11.90 9.84
C THR A 8 13.34 11.26 10.27
N SER A 9 12.21 11.95 10.15
CA SER A 9 10.90 11.40 10.50
C SER A 9 10.32 10.50 9.40
N MET A 10 10.64 10.77 8.12
CA MET A 10 10.18 10.00 6.96
C MET A 10 11.30 9.15 6.33
N GLN A 11 12.34 8.82 7.09
CA GLN A 11 13.50 8.08 6.54
C GLN A 11 13.09 6.75 5.88
N ALA A 12 12.12 6.05 6.45
CA ALA A 12 11.65 4.76 5.93
C ALA A 12 10.94 4.89 4.56
N GLU A 13 10.13 5.93 4.39
CA GLU A 13 9.45 6.23 3.14
C GLU A 13 10.42 6.70 2.07
N VAL A 14 11.30 7.63 2.42
CA VAL A 14 12.31 8.19 1.50
C VAL A 14 13.27 7.11 1.02
N THR A 15 13.75 6.24 1.92
CA THR A 15 14.64 5.14 1.54
C THR A 15 13.91 4.11 0.68
N LEU A 16 12.63 3.81 0.96
CA LEU A 16 11.84 2.92 0.13
C LEU A 16 11.60 3.50 -1.27
N ILE A 17 11.32 4.80 -1.38
CA ILE A 17 11.23 5.49 -2.69
C ILE A 17 12.56 5.38 -3.44
N ALA A 18 13.68 5.60 -2.76
CA ALA A 18 14.99 5.45 -3.38
C ALA A 18 15.24 4.02 -3.88
N VAL A 19 14.81 3.00 -3.12
CA VAL A 19 14.89 1.59 -3.54
C VAL A 19 14.04 1.35 -4.80
N ILE A 20 12.82 1.88 -4.85
CA ILE A 20 11.94 1.75 -6.04
C ILE A 20 12.60 2.40 -7.26
N VAL A 21 13.12 3.62 -7.11
CA VAL A 21 13.80 4.34 -8.21
C VAL A 21 15.05 3.60 -8.68
N LEU A 22 15.87 3.10 -7.75
CA LEU A 22 17.07 2.32 -8.08
C LEU A 22 16.73 1.02 -8.82
N LEU A 23 15.70 0.30 -8.40
CA LEU A 23 15.25 -0.90 -9.10
C LEU A 23 14.67 -0.60 -10.47
N PHE A 24 13.93 0.51 -10.62
CA PHE A 24 13.43 0.96 -11.90
C PHE A 24 14.57 1.30 -12.88
N LEU A 25 15.57 2.07 -12.43
CA LEU A 25 16.75 2.39 -13.22
C LEU A 25 17.57 1.14 -13.55
N TYR A 26 17.70 0.22 -12.61
CA TYR A 26 18.38 -1.05 -12.84
C TYR A 26 17.65 -1.88 -13.92
N ASP A 27 16.32 -1.97 -13.87
CA ASP A 27 15.54 -2.70 -14.88
C ASP A 27 15.71 -2.10 -16.28
N LEU A 28 15.79 -0.76 -16.37
CA LEU A 28 15.98 -0.05 -17.63
C LEU A 28 17.37 -0.29 -18.26
N ILE A 29 18.42 -0.36 -17.42
CA ILE A 29 19.81 -0.41 -17.87
C ILE A 29 20.32 -1.86 -18.03
N ALA A 30 19.85 -2.79 -17.22
CA ALA A 30 20.47 -4.09 -17.02
C ALA A 30 20.31 -5.09 -18.18
N GLY A 31 19.39 -4.88 -19.11
CA GLY A 31 19.16 -5.78 -20.25
C GLY A 31 18.94 -7.26 -19.83
N GLU A 32 19.12 -8.20 -20.79
CA GLU A 32 18.88 -9.63 -20.49
C GLU A 32 19.85 -10.28 -19.50
N ARG A 33 21.09 -9.84 -19.45
CA ARG A 33 22.10 -10.37 -18.50
C ARG A 33 21.83 -9.92 -17.06
N GLY A 34 21.29 -8.71 -16.88
CA GLY A 34 20.97 -8.16 -15.55
C GLY A 34 19.71 -8.81 -14.95
N ARG A 35 18.75 -9.21 -15.77
CA ARG A 35 17.52 -9.88 -15.32
C ARG A 35 17.78 -11.13 -14.48
N ARG A 36 18.81 -11.90 -14.80
CA ARG A 36 19.17 -13.09 -14.02
C ARG A 36 19.56 -12.80 -12.55
N ARG A 37 20.03 -11.57 -12.26
CA ARG A 37 20.42 -11.12 -10.92
C ARG A 37 19.39 -10.17 -10.29
N PHE A 38 18.36 -9.81 -11.01
CA PHE A 38 17.38 -8.81 -10.57
C PHE A 38 16.72 -9.17 -9.25
N SER A 39 16.28 -10.42 -9.10
CA SER A 39 15.70 -10.94 -7.86
C SER A 39 16.67 -10.82 -6.67
N ALA A 40 17.95 -11.17 -6.86
CA ALA A 40 18.94 -11.06 -5.78
C ALA A 40 19.18 -9.60 -5.38
N VAL A 41 19.23 -8.68 -6.36
CA VAL A 41 19.37 -7.23 -6.09
C VAL A 41 18.15 -6.71 -5.36
N ALA A 42 16.93 -7.05 -5.82
CA ALA A 42 15.69 -6.63 -5.18
C ALA A 42 15.58 -7.13 -3.73
N CYS A 43 15.87 -8.41 -3.49
CA CYS A 43 15.90 -8.98 -2.14
C CYS A 43 16.97 -8.32 -1.26
N GLY A 44 18.17 -8.05 -1.81
CA GLY A 44 19.25 -7.38 -1.09
C GLY A 44 18.89 -5.95 -0.67
N LEU A 45 18.30 -5.16 -1.58
CA LEU A 45 17.84 -3.81 -1.27
C LEU A 45 16.68 -3.80 -0.27
N LEU A 46 15.77 -4.78 -0.36
CA LEU A 46 14.68 -4.88 0.60
C LEU A 46 15.18 -5.35 1.98
N ALA A 47 16.18 -6.22 2.05
CA ALA A 47 16.83 -6.59 3.30
C ALA A 47 17.54 -5.39 3.95
N LEU A 48 18.18 -4.54 3.14
CA LEU A 48 18.75 -3.26 3.62
C LEU A 48 17.64 -2.35 4.16
N GLN A 49 16.47 -2.29 3.51
CA GLN A 49 15.31 -1.53 3.98
C GLN A 49 14.82 -2.02 5.36
N VAL A 50 14.83 -3.34 5.62
CA VAL A 50 14.54 -3.87 6.96
C VAL A 50 15.53 -3.32 8.00
N ALA A 51 16.82 -3.29 7.68
CA ALA A 51 17.83 -2.76 8.60
C ALA A 51 17.63 -1.26 8.87
N VAL A 52 17.26 -0.48 7.86
CA VAL A 52 16.93 0.95 8.02
C VAL A 52 15.69 1.15 8.92
N ASN A 53 14.66 0.31 8.76
CA ASN A 53 13.44 0.41 9.57
C ASN A 53 13.67 0.09 11.05
N VAL A 54 14.67 -0.73 11.38
CA VAL A 54 15.03 -1.05 12.78
C VAL A 54 15.64 0.16 13.49
N VAL A 55 16.27 1.07 12.75
CA VAL A 55 16.80 2.33 13.32
C VAL A 55 15.63 3.29 13.52
N PRO A 56 15.23 3.59 14.76
CA PRO A 56 14.11 4.49 15.00
C PRO A 56 14.45 5.90 14.55
N GLY A 57 13.56 6.52 13.78
CA GLY A 57 13.65 7.93 13.47
C GLY A 57 13.30 8.81 14.67
N THR A 58 13.46 10.11 14.54
CA THR A 58 13.03 11.08 15.56
C THR A 58 11.50 11.20 15.56
N PRO A 59 10.83 11.02 16.72
CA PRO A 59 9.40 11.28 16.83
C PRO A 59 9.08 12.71 16.41
N GLY A 60 8.07 12.88 15.60
CA GLY A 60 7.69 14.20 15.12
C GLY A 60 6.53 14.20 14.14
N GLU A 61 6.02 15.38 13.90
CA GLU A 61 4.97 15.63 12.93
C GLU A 61 5.54 16.36 11.72
N VAL A 62 5.09 15.93 10.53
CA VAL A 62 5.51 16.50 9.26
C VAL A 62 4.28 16.95 8.49
N PHE A 63 4.46 17.95 7.64
CA PHE A 63 3.38 18.56 6.84
C PHE A 63 2.19 19.04 7.67
N GLY A 64 2.47 19.72 8.80
CA GLY A 64 1.43 20.27 9.66
C GLY A 64 0.57 19.20 10.36
N GLY A 65 1.17 18.07 10.75
CA GLY A 65 0.47 16.96 11.41
C GLY A 65 -0.20 15.97 10.47
N MET A 66 -0.08 16.17 9.13
CA MET A 66 -0.63 15.18 8.17
C MET A 66 0.09 13.82 8.25
N PHE A 67 1.39 13.84 8.51
CA PHE A 67 2.20 12.65 8.74
C PHE A 67 2.78 12.71 10.16
N GLN A 68 2.61 11.62 10.90
CA GLN A 68 3.09 11.47 12.27
C GLN A 68 4.02 10.26 12.35
N TYR A 69 5.16 10.46 13.02
CA TYR A 69 6.07 9.36 13.30
C TYR A 69 6.11 9.04 14.79
N VAL A 70 5.80 7.79 15.11
CA VAL A 70 5.91 7.22 16.44
C VAL A 70 6.83 5.99 16.36
N PRO A 71 7.67 5.70 17.36
CA PRO A 71 8.59 4.54 17.33
C PRO A 71 7.90 3.19 17.04
N MET A 72 6.64 3.04 17.42
CA MET A 72 5.84 1.86 17.10
C MET A 72 5.64 1.66 15.58
N HIS A 73 5.62 2.73 14.79
CA HIS A 73 5.50 2.65 13.33
C HIS A 73 6.69 1.91 12.71
N SER A 74 7.90 2.04 13.27
CA SER A 74 9.08 1.28 12.82
C SER A 74 8.89 -0.23 12.92
N ILE A 75 8.28 -0.70 14.00
CA ILE A 75 8.00 -2.12 14.18
C ILE A 75 7.02 -2.61 13.13
N VAL A 76 5.91 -1.90 12.93
CA VAL A 76 4.89 -2.25 11.94
C VAL A 76 5.49 -2.25 10.53
N LYS A 77 6.25 -1.21 10.16
CA LYS A 77 6.93 -1.10 8.86
C LYS A 77 7.94 -2.22 8.66
N SER A 78 8.68 -2.62 9.70
CA SER A 78 9.61 -3.74 9.65
C SER A 78 8.89 -5.06 9.38
N VAL A 79 7.77 -5.32 10.05
CA VAL A 79 6.95 -6.52 9.82
C VAL A 79 6.42 -6.57 8.38
N LEU A 80 5.90 -5.44 7.87
CA LEU A 80 5.43 -5.34 6.49
C LEU A 80 6.55 -5.60 5.48
N THR A 81 7.75 -5.06 5.74
CA THR A 81 8.92 -5.25 4.87
C THR A 81 9.39 -6.69 4.86
N VAL A 82 9.44 -7.33 6.04
CA VAL A 82 9.78 -8.77 6.15
C VAL A 82 8.76 -9.62 5.42
N GLY A 83 7.45 -9.32 5.56
CA GLY A 83 6.40 -9.99 4.81
C GLY A 83 6.60 -9.86 3.31
N THR A 84 6.92 -8.66 2.82
CA THR A 84 7.23 -8.41 1.40
C THR A 84 8.49 -9.16 0.94
N LEU A 85 9.52 -9.25 1.79
CA LEU A 85 10.73 -10.01 1.50
C LEU A 85 10.42 -11.51 1.31
N ILE A 86 9.54 -12.08 2.15
CA ILE A 86 9.09 -13.47 2.00
C ILE A 86 8.37 -13.66 0.66
N VAL A 87 7.50 -12.71 0.28
CA VAL A 87 6.82 -12.73 -1.03
C VAL A 87 7.83 -12.69 -2.17
N PHE A 88 8.87 -11.87 -2.09
CA PHE A 88 9.94 -11.79 -3.09
C PHE A 88 10.68 -13.11 -3.26
N LEU A 89 11.03 -13.76 -2.15
CA LEU A 89 11.70 -15.07 -2.17
C LEU A 89 10.84 -16.17 -2.79
N GLN A 90 9.53 -16.16 -2.50
CA GLN A 90 8.59 -17.12 -3.09
C GLN A 90 8.34 -16.83 -4.57
N ALA A 91 8.24 -15.56 -4.95
CA ALA A 91 7.96 -15.15 -6.32
C ALA A 91 9.12 -15.46 -7.28
N ASP A 92 10.37 -15.49 -6.81
CA ASP A 92 11.54 -15.74 -7.64
C ASP A 92 11.44 -17.05 -8.44
N ALA A 93 11.02 -18.13 -7.78
CA ALA A 93 10.85 -19.43 -8.43
C ALA A 93 9.76 -19.44 -9.51
N TRP A 94 8.71 -18.63 -9.33
CA TRP A 94 7.63 -18.48 -10.29
C TRP A 94 8.00 -17.55 -11.46
N LEU A 95 8.65 -16.43 -11.17
CA LEU A 95 9.06 -15.42 -12.15
C LEU A 95 10.15 -15.93 -13.12
N ARG A 96 10.94 -16.95 -12.73
CA ARG A 96 11.94 -17.57 -13.62
C ARG A 96 11.35 -18.48 -14.70
N ARG A 97 10.05 -18.76 -14.67
CA ARG A 97 9.37 -19.54 -15.71
C ARG A 97 9.28 -18.70 -16.99
N GLY A 98 9.45 -19.35 -18.16
CA GLY A 98 9.66 -18.70 -19.46
C GLY A 98 8.69 -17.60 -19.84
N ASP A 99 7.41 -17.70 -19.45
CA ASP A 99 6.37 -16.76 -19.83
C ASP A 99 6.42 -15.42 -19.06
N THR A 100 7.02 -15.40 -17.87
CA THR A 100 7.02 -14.24 -16.96
C THR A 100 8.40 -13.60 -16.77
N ALA A 101 9.45 -14.23 -17.30
CA ALA A 101 10.83 -13.81 -17.08
C ALA A 101 11.13 -12.36 -17.53
N HIS A 102 10.45 -11.87 -18.57
CA HIS A 102 10.63 -10.50 -19.09
C HIS A 102 9.92 -9.42 -18.28
N LYS A 103 9.05 -9.79 -17.34
CA LYS A 103 8.24 -8.88 -16.51
C LYS A 103 8.67 -8.86 -15.04
N GLN A 104 9.84 -9.41 -14.71
CA GLN A 104 10.31 -9.48 -13.33
C GLN A 104 10.38 -8.10 -12.67
N GLY A 105 10.95 -7.10 -13.36
CA GLY A 105 11.05 -5.74 -12.86
C GLY A 105 9.70 -5.13 -12.50
N GLU A 106 8.71 -5.28 -13.39
CA GLU A 106 7.34 -4.80 -13.16
C GLU A 106 6.74 -5.39 -11.88
N PHE A 107 6.91 -6.69 -11.64
CA PHE A 107 6.40 -7.35 -10.45
C PHE A 107 6.98 -6.78 -9.16
N TYR A 108 8.29 -6.64 -9.08
CA TYR A 108 8.98 -6.13 -7.89
C TYR A 108 8.64 -4.66 -7.63
N ILE A 109 8.61 -3.82 -8.67
CA ILE A 109 8.28 -2.40 -8.56
C ILE A 109 6.83 -2.21 -8.09
N LEU A 110 5.86 -2.93 -8.67
CA LEU A 110 4.46 -2.87 -8.25
C LEU A 110 4.28 -3.32 -6.80
N THR A 111 4.97 -4.39 -6.39
CA THR A 111 4.90 -4.86 -5.00
C THR A 111 5.50 -3.85 -4.01
N LEU A 112 6.61 -3.20 -4.37
CA LEU A 112 7.20 -2.13 -3.55
C LEU A 112 6.33 -0.87 -3.51
N SER A 113 5.64 -0.54 -4.60
CA SER A 113 4.67 0.56 -4.62
C SER A 113 3.50 0.29 -3.67
N THR A 114 3.02 -0.97 -3.61
CA THR A 114 2.03 -1.39 -2.62
C THR A 114 2.56 -1.25 -1.19
N LEU A 115 3.81 -1.65 -0.94
CA LEU A 115 4.46 -1.49 0.36
C LEU A 115 4.59 -0.01 0.75
N LEU A 116 4.92 0.88 -0.19
CA LEU A 116 4.98 2.32 0.05
C LEU A 116 3.62 2.88 0.45
N GLY A 117 2.54 2.46 -0.20
CA GLY A 117 1.18 2.83 0.19
C GLY A 117 0.85 2.41 1.62
N MET A 118 1.22 1.18 2.01
CA MET A 118 1.07 0.72 3.39
C MET A 118 1.89 1.54 4.40
N TYR A 119 3.10 1.98 4.04
CA TYR A 119 3.92 2.85 4.90
C TYR A 119 3.25 4.21 5.13
N LEU A 120 2.69 4.81 4.07
CA LEU A 120 1.96 6.08 4.19
C LEU A 120 0.72 5.94 5.07
N MET A 121 -0.02 4.82 4.97
CA MET A 121 -1.17 4.57 5.86
C MET A 121 -0.75 4.47 7.34
N VAL A 122 0.37 3.80 7.63
CA VAL A 122 0.90 3.65 9.00
C VAL A 122 1.30 5.00 9.60
N GLY A 123 1.86 5.89 8.79
CA GLY A 123 2.29 7.24 9.23
C GLY A 123 1.21 8.32 9.10
N ALA A 124 0.01 8.00 8.65
CA ALA A 124 -1.04 8.99 8.42
C ALA A 124 -1.56 9.59 9.74
N GLY A 125 -1.51 10.91 9.86
CA GLY A 125 -2.13 11.70 10.94
C GLY A 125 -3.52 12.24 10.57
N ASN A 126 -3.92 12.09 9.30
CA ASN A 126 -5.23 12.51 8.84
C ASN A 126 -5.83 11.54 7.81
N PHE A 127 -7.15 11.64 7.60
CA PHE A 127 -7.87 10.79 6.66
C PHE A 127 -7.45 10.98 5.20
N LEU A 128 -7.00 12.16 4.80
CA LEU A 128 -6.58 12.41 3.42
C LEU A 128 -5.31 11.62 3.08
N LEU A 129 -4.28 11.70 3.93
CA LEU A 129 -3.06 10.93 3.72
C LEU A 129 -3.30 9.42 3.83
N PHE A 130 -4.16 9.01 4.77
CA PHE A 130 -4.58 7.61 4.90
C PHE A 130 -5.25 7.10 3.61
N PHE A 131 -6.17 7.87 3.03
CA PHE A 131 -6.84 7.54 1.77
C PHE A 131 -5.85 7.45 0.60
N ILE A 132 -4.93 8.41 0.47
CA ILE A 132 -3.89 8.38 -0.57
C ILE A 132 -3.00 7.14 -0.42
N GLY A 133 -2.60 6.79 0.80
CA GLY A 133 -1.82 5.58 1.08
C GLY A 133 -2.58 4.30 0.69
N MET A 134 -3.87 4.24 0.98
CA MET A 134 -4.74 3.13 0.63
C MET A 134 -4.86 2.97 -0.90
N GLU A 135 -5.08 4.05 -1.64
CA GLU A 135 -5.14 4.01 -3.11
C GLU A 135 -3.79 3.61 -3.71
N LEU A 136 -2.69 4.15 -3.18
CA LEU A 136 -1.34 3.77 -3.61
C LEU A 136 -1.02 2.29 -3.33
N ALA A 137 -1.64 1.68 -2.32
CA ALA A 137 -1.50 0.25 -2.07
C ALA A 137 -2.41 -0.60 -2.97
N SER A 138 -3.65 -0.16 -3.24
CA SER A 138 -4.68 -0.96 -3.91
C SER A 138 -4.50 -1.01 -5.43
N VAL A 139 -4.11 0.10 -6.08
CA VAL A 139 -3.96 0.16 -7.55
C VAL A 139 -2.83 -0.74 -8.06
N PRO A 140 -1.60 -0.73 -7.50
CA PRO A 140 -0.57 -1.67 -7.91
C PRO A 140 -0.95 -3.13 -7.63
N MET A 141 -1.70 -3.39 -6.54
CA MET A 141 -2.20 -4.74 -6.25
C MET A 141 -3.19 -5.22 -7.33
N ALA A 142 -4.06 -4.35 -7.85
CA ALA A 142 -4.93 -4.66 -8.97
C ALA A 142 -4.13 -5.07 -10.22
N CYS A 143 -3.02 -4.35 -10.50
CA CYS A 143 -2.11 -4.69 -11.60
C CYS A 143 -1.43 -6.03 -11.39
N LEU A 144 -1.04 -6.36 -10.13
CA LEU A 144 -0.46 -7.67 -9.79
C LEU A 144 -1.47 -8.81 -9.95
N VAL A 145 -2.74 -8.62 -9.62
CA VAL A 145 -3.80 -9.62 -9.86
C VAL A 145 -3.99 -9.86 -11.35
N ALA A 146 -3.87 -8.82 -12.19
CA ALA A 146 -3.95 -8.90 -13.66
C ALA A 146 -2.59 -9.18 -14.32
N PHE A 147 -1.56 -9.56 -13.59
CA PHE A 147 -0.17 -9.61 -14.05
C PHE A 147 0.03 -10.46 -15.29
N ASP A 148 -0.62 -11.65 -15.35
CA ASP A 148 -0.58 -12.54 -16.51
C ASP A 148 -1.72 -12.21 -17.50
N LYS A 149 -1.60 -11.03 -18.14
CA LYS A 149 -2.64 -10.48 -19.03
C LYS A 149 -3.01 -11.35 -20.22
N TYR A 150 -2.20 -12.33 -20.58
CA TYR A 150 -2.48 -13.26 -21.67
C TYR A 150 -3.48 -14.36 -21.25
N LYS A 151 -3.63 -14.59 -19.95
CA LYS A 151 -4.63 -15.53 -19.44
C LYS A 151 -5.94 -14.79 -19.17
N ARG A 152 -7.00 -15.21 -19.87
CA ARG A 152 -8.33 -14.60 -19.73
C ARG A 152 -8.80 -14.48 -18.27
N TYR A 153 -8.54 -15.50 -17.46
CA TYR A 153 -8.90 -15.50 -16.04
C TYR A 153 -8.14 -14.43 -15.21
N SER A 154 -6.89 -14.14 -15.54
CA SER A 154 -6.13 -13.10 -14.84
C SER A 154 -6.66 -11.71 -15.16
N ALA A 155 -6.97 -11.42 -16.41
CA ALA A 155 -7.57 -10.14 -16.84
C ALA A 155 -8.95 -9.93 -16.19
N GLU A 156 -9.79 -10.97 -16.16
CA GLU A 156 -11.10 -10.94 -15.52
C GLU A 156 -10.99 -10.74 -13.99
N ALA A 157 -10.05 -11.43 -13.35
CA ALA A 157 -9.80 -11.28 -11.91
C ALA A 157 -9.34 -9.86 -11.57
N GLY A 158 -8.44 -9.28 -12.38
CA GLY A 158 -7.98 -7.90 -12.22
C GLY A 158 -9.11 -6.87 -12.39
N ALA A 159 -9.96 -7.05 -13.42
CA ALA A 159 -11.11 -6.17 -13.62
C ALA A 159 -12.10 -6.24 -12.45
N LYS A 160 -12.41 -7.43 -11.96
CA LYS A 160 -13.27 -7.61 -10.78
C LYS A 160 -12.65 -6.98 -9.53
N TYR A 161 -11.33 -7.17 -9.35
CA TYR A 161 -10.62 -6.59 -8.19
C TYR A 161 -10.69 -5.07 -8.20
N ILE A 162 -10.34 -4.41 -9.33
CA ILE A 162 -10.31 -2.96 -9.39
C ILE A 162 -11.70 -2.34 -9.24
N LEU A 163 -12.74 -2.95 -9.82
CA LEU A 163 -14.13 -2.49 -9.64
C LEU A 163 -14.56 -2.56 -8.18
N CYS A 164 -14.28 -3.66 -7.48
CA CYS A 164 -14.58 -3.79 -6.05
C CYS A 164 -13.76 -2.79 -5.20
N ALA A 165 -12.49 -2.58 -5.54
CA ALA A 165 -11.63 -1.64 -4.84
C ALA A 165 -12.14 -0.20 -5.00
N LEU A 166 -12.42 0.25 -6.23
CA LEU A 166 -12.94 1.59 -6.52
C LEU A 166 -14.29 1.85 -5.86
N PHE A 167 -15.16 0.84 -5.81
CA PHE A 167 -16.44 0.98 -5.12
C PHE A 167 -16.24 1.13 -3.60
N ALA A 168 -15.37 0.31 -3.01
CA ALA A 168 -15.07 0.37 -1.58
C ALA A 168 -14.40 1.71 -1.19
N SER A 169 -13.44 2.17 -1.98
CA SER A 169 -12.76 3.45 -1.74
C SER A 169 -13.70 4.64 -1.92
N GLY A 170 -14.61 4.59 -2.91
CA GLY A 170 -15.65 5.59 -3.08
C GLY A 170 -16.58 5.70 -1.87
N LEU A 171 -17.02 4.57 -1.32
CA LEU A 171 -17.86 4.55 -0.11
C LEU A 171 -17.08 5.03 1.12
N MET A 172 -15.80 4.68 1.24
CA MET A 172 -14.94 5.20 2.31
C MET A 172 -14.78 6.71 2.21
N LEU A 173 -14.53 7.25 1.01
CA LEU A 173 -14.42 8.69 0.79
C LEU A 173 -15.73 9.42 1.13
N TYR A 174 -16.86 8.80 0.79
CA TYR A 174 -18.18 9.32 1.15
C TYR A 174 -18.38 9.34 2.69
N GLY A 175 -17.96 8.27 3.40
CA GLY A 175 -17.94 8.24 4.86
C GLY A 175 -17.04 9.34 5.49
N ILE A 176 -15.85 9.55 4.94
CA ILE A 176 -14.94 10.64 5.36
C ILE A 176 -15.61 12.00 5.17
N SER A 177 -16.36 12.20 4.09
CA SER A 177 -17.12 13.44 3.84
C SER A 177 -18.15 13.72 4.93
N PHE A 178 -18.87 12.71 5.43
CA PHE A 178 -19.79 12.89 6.55
C PHE A 178 -19.08 13.25 7.85
N PHE A 179 -17.93 12.62 8.13
CA PHE A 179 -17.12 13.00 9.28
C PHE A 179 -16.68 14.45 9.18
N TYR A 180 -16.15 14.85 8.03
CA TYR A 180 -15.73 16.23 7.80
C TYR A 180 -16.90 17.21 7.95
N GLY A 181 -18.08 16.89 7.41
CA GLY A 181 -19.27 17.72 7.52
C GLY A 181 -19.76 17.95 8.96
N THR A 182 -19.48 16.99 9.86
CA THR A 182 -19.91 17.08 11.29
C THR A 182 -18.83 17.61 12.21
N THR A 183 -17.54 17.38 11.90
CA THR A 183 -16.41 17.74 12.78
C THR A 183 -15.63 18.96 12.29
N GLY A 184 -15.69 19.27 10.98
CA GLY A 184 -14.95 20.35 10.35
C GLY A 184 -13.44 20.09 10.24
N THR A 185 -12.97 18.87 10.52
CA THR A 185 -11.55 18.49 10.48
C THR A 185 -11.37 17.09 9.87
N LEU A 186 -10.17 16.85 9.33
CA LEU A 186 -9.76 15.54 8.83
C LEU A 186 -8.65 14.89 9.69
N TYR A 187 -8.13 15.61 10.68
CA TYR A 187 -7.10 15.09 11.60
C TYR A 187 -7.73 14.11 12.59
N PHE A 188 -7.05 13.00 12.84
CA PHE A 188 -7.56 11.93 13.70
C PHE A 188 -7.78 12.40 15.14
N ASP A 189 -6.83 13.13 15.71
CA ASP A 189 -6.90 13.61 17.10
C ASP A 189 -8.03 14.60 17.32
N ASP A 190 -8.16 15.60 16.42
CA ASP A 190 -9.23 16.59 16.47
C ASP A 190 -10.60 15.94 16.27
N MET A 191 -10.67 14.99 15.36
CA MET A 191 -11.92 14.27 15.08
C MET A 191 -12.34 13.41 16.28
N ALA A 192 -11.40 12.69 16.90
CA ALA A 192 -11.66 11.88 18.09
C ALA A 192 -12.25 12.74 19.23
N ALA A 193 -11.75 13.97 19.41
CA ALA A 193 -12.26 14.89 20.41
C ALA A 193 -13.68 15.45 20.09
N ARG A 194 -14.11 15.39 18.83
CA ARG A 194 -15.40 15.96 18.35
C ARG A 194 -16.45 14.89 18.02
N ILE A 195 -16.21 13.62 18.34
CA ILE A 195 -17.20 12.55 18.16
C ILE A 195 -18.33 12.74 19.18
N THR A 196 -19.55 12.98 18.68
CA THR A 196 -20.76 13.15 19.49
C THR A 196 -21.76 12.02 19.32
N GLY A 197 -21.49 11.05 18.45
CA GLY A 197 -22.40 9.94 18.15
C GLY A 197 -23.64 10.37 17.32
N SER A 198 -23.54 11.45 16.56
CA SER A 198 -24.62 11.91 15.69
C SER A 198 -25.01 10.85 14.63
N PRO A 199 -26.26 10.80 14.15
CA PRO A 199 -26.66 9.83 13.13
C PRO A 199 -25.78 9.86 11.87
N LEU A 200 -25.27 11.03 11.47
CA LEU A 200 -24.37 11.18 10.33
C LEU A 200 -22.99 10.54 10.60
N GLN A 201 -22.47 10.66 11.83
CA GLN A 201 -21.22 10.01 12.23
C GLN A 201 -21.36 8.49 12.27
N ILE A 202 -22.50 7.98 12.73
CA ILE A 202 -22.80 6.55 12.72
C ILE A 202 -22.86 6.04 11.26
N MET A 203 -23.54 6.74 10.37
CA MET A 203 -23.57 6.40 8.93
C MET A 203 -22.16 6.41 8.31
N ALA A 204 -21.30 7.36 8.68
CA ALA A 204 -19.93 7.44 8.20
C ALA A 204 -19.10 6.19 8.55
N VAL A 205 -19.37 5.56 9.69
CA VAL A 205 -18.71 4.31 10.10
C VAL A 205 -19.36 3.09 9.41
N VAL A 206 -20.67 3.05 9.34
CA VAL A 206 -21.41 1.88 8.80
C VAL A 206 -21.17 1.69 7.32
N LEU A 207 -21.15 2.77 6.52
CA LEU A 207 -21.00 2.69 5.06
C LEU A 207 -19.75 1.92 4.58
N PRO A 208 -18.53 2.16 5.11
CA PRO A 208 -17.36 1.38 4.75
C PRO A 208 -17.43 -0.09 5.18
N PHE A 209 -18.08 -0.38 6.33
CA PHE A 209 -18.24 -1.74 6.82
C PHE A 209 -19.22 -2.56 5.97
N ASP A 210 -20.35 -2.00 5.58
CA ASP A 210 -21.37 -2.67 4.77
C ASP A 210 -20.84 -3.00 3.37
N ALA A 211 -20.00 -2.12 2.80
CA ALA A 211 -19.31 -2.37 1.55
C ALA A 211 -18.37 -3.59 1.64
N SER A 212 -17.64 -3.74 2.74
CA SER A 212 -16.72 -4.86 2.94
C SER A 212 -17.45 -6.20 3.12
N GLU A 213 -18.59 -6.19 3.78
CA GLU A 213 -19.39 -7.39 4.01
C GLU A 213 -20.12 -7.84 2.72
N ASN A 214 -20.66 -6.92 1.94
CA ASN A 214 -21.27 -7.23 0.64
C ASN A 214 -20.25 -7.82 -0.34
N ALA A 215 -19.03 -7.29 -0.38
CA ALA A 215 -17.95 -7.87 -1.21
C ALA A 215 -17.59 -9.31 -0.78
N ARG A 216 -17.65 -9.64 0.51
CA ARG A 216 -17.44 -11.01 1.01
C ARG A 216 -18.60 -11.94 0.66
N ARG A 217 -19.84 -11.49 0.78
CA ARG A 217 -21.04 -12.27 0.45
C ARG A 217 -21.06 -12.65 -1.04
N HIS A 218 -20.73 -11.73 -1.94
CA HIS A 218 -20.63 -12.04 -3.37
C HIS A 218 -19.58 -13.11 -3.68
N ARG A 219 -18.43 -13.12 -2.98
CA ARG A 219 -17.43 -14.18 -3.12
C ARG A 219 -17.92 -15.55 -2.66
N SER A 220 -18.72 -15.60 -1.60
CA SER A 220 -19.26 -16.87 -1.07
C SER A 220 -20.35 -17.46 -1.99
N VAL A 221 -21.16 -16.60 -2.58
CA VAL A 221 -22.21 -17.02 -3.55
C VAL A 221 -21.59 -17.50 -4.86
N SER A 222 -20.59 -16.80 -5.40
CA SER A 222 -19.86 -17.22 -6.60
C SER A 222 -19.20 -18.59 -6.42
N ARG A 223 -18.59 -18.86 -5.25
CA ARG A 223 -18.02 -20.19 -4.94
C ARG A 223 -19.08 -21.31 -4.86
N ARG A 224 -20.31 -21.01 -4.42
CA ARG A 224 -21.38 -22.00 -4.34
C ARG A 224 -22.03 -22.30 -5.71
N MET A 225 -21.97 -21.36 -6.64
CA MET A 225 -22.54 -21.53 -7.97
C MET A 225 -21.55 -22.10 -9.00
N GLY A 226 -20.32 -22.40 -8.61
CA GLY A 226 -19.32 -23.05 -9.48
C GLY A 226 -18.86 -22.20 -10.67
N VAL A 227 -19.01 -20.85 -10.57
CA VAL A 227 -18.57 -19.90 -11.60
C VAL A 227 -17.39 -19.10 -11.10
#